data_b93e95b1f3cd0fb2194cf4a66f67b0d3
#
_entry.id   b93e95b1f3cd0fb2194cf4a66f67b0d3
#
_cell.length_a   1.000
_cell.length_b   1.000
_cell.length_c   1.000
_cell.angle_alpha   90.00
_cell.angle_beta   90.00
_cell.angle_gamma   90.00
#
_symmetry.space_group_name_H-M   'P 1'
#
loop_
_entity.id
_entity.type
_entity.pdbx_description
1 polymer ?
#
loop_
_entity_poly.entity_id
_entity_poly.type
_entity_poly.pdbx_seq_one_letter_code
_entity_poly.pdbx_strand_id
1 'polypeptide(L)'
;MKKYVYMFPEGNGKMRELLGGKGANLAEMTGLGMPVPQGFTITTEACTRYYEDGKTIYPDIQEQILEYLDKLEKVTGKTLGDPEKPLLVSVRSGARASMPGMMDTILNLGMNDEICEAVAKLTNNPRFARDSYRRFIQMFSDVVMELPKSTFEQFIDQVKDKKGVKMDNELDADDMSELIVLFKDHYKKSLGEDFPQDPKKQLMEAVRAVFRSWDNPRANTYRRMNDIPHSWGTAVNVQSMVFGNMGETSGTGVAFTRNPATGEKKLYGEFLMNAQGEDVVAGIRTPQPISALADTMPEVYNQFVDISSRLEKHYGDMQDMEFTVENGKLYMLQTRNGKRTAQAALKVAVDLVDEGVCTKEQAVMKVEPKQLDALLHPTFNPEALKAATPITTGLPASPGAACGAVYFTADAAAKAHKTGLKVVLVRQETSPEDIDGMAVSEGIMTARGGMTSHAAVVARGMGTCCVAG
;
A
#
# COMPACT_ATOMS: atom_id res chain seq x y z
N MET A 1 1.41 -34.08 -5.03
CA MET A 1 2.12 -32.82 -5.34
C MET A 1 1.88 -31.86 -4.17
N LYS A 2 2.89 -31.12 -3.69
CA LYS A 2 2.71 -30.14 -2.63
C LYS A 2 1.89 -28.96 -3.15
N LYS A 3 0.96 -28.45 -2.33
CA LYS A 3 0.10 -27.31 -2.71
C LYS A 3 0.79 -26.00 -2.36
N TYR A 4 1.02 -25.16 -3.36
CA TYR A 4 1.67 -23.85 -3.23
C TYR A 4 0.75 -22.67 -3.50
N VAL A 5 -0.47 -22.92 -4.03
CA VAL A 5 -1.41 -21.88 -4.40
C VAL A 5 -2.78 -22.16 -3.80
N TYR A 6 -3.44 -21.12 -3.29
CA TYR A 6 -4.74 -21.18 -2.62
C TYR A 6 -5.66 -20.06 -3.12
N MET A 7 -6.88 -20.41 -3.58
CA MET A 7 -7.93 -19.38 -3.74
C MET A 7 -8.26 -18.76 -2.37
N PHE A 8 -8.70 -17.51 -2.32
CA PHE A 8 -9.07 -16.88 -1.04
C PHE A 8 -10.07 -17.70 -0.22
N PRO A 9 -11.15 -18.26 -0.80
CA PRO A 9 -12.06 -19.13 -0.05
C PRO A 9 -11.46 -20.44 0.48
N GLU A 10 -10.29 -20.85 0.01
CA GLU A 10 -9.59 -22.06 0.48
C GLU A 10 -8.70 -21.81 1.70
N GLY A 11 -8.49 -20.54 2.07
CA GLY A 11 -7.67 -20.12 3.21
C GLY A 11 -8.51 -19.53 4.34
N ASN A 12 -7.83 -19.14 5.41
CA ASN A 12 -8.39 -18.43 6.56
C ASN A 12 -7.31 -17.64 7.31
N GLY A 13 -7.73 -16.85 8.31
CA GLY A 13 -6.85 -16.00 9.10
C GLY A 13 -5.78 -16.71 9.92
N LYS A 14 -5.95 -18.01 10.20
CA LYS A 14 -4.96 -18.83 10.95
C LYS A 14 -3.79 -19.29 10.08
N MET A 15 -3.92 -19.23 8.76
CA MET A 15 -2.89 -19.66 7.80
C MET A 15 -1.84 -18.59 7.51
N ARG A 16 -1.58 -17.68 8.46
CA ARG A 16 -0.70 -16.52 8.29
C ARG A 16 0.74 -16.90 7.94
N GLU A 17 1.22 -18.03 8.45
CA GLU A 17 2.57 -18.51 8.12
C GLU A 17 2.71 -18.90 6.65
N LEU A 18 1.66 -19.49 6.09
CA LEU A 18 1.63 -20.00 4.71
C LEU A 18 1.21 -18.94 3.69
N LEU A 19 0.13 -18.17 4.00
CA LEU A 19 -0.48 -17.21 3.09
C LEU A 19 0.06 -15.78 3.28
N GLY A 20 0.93 -15.57 4.27
CA GLY A 20 1.33 -14.24 4.70
C GLY A 20 0.19 -13.50 5.40
N GLY A 21 0.47 -12.33 5.97
CA GLY A 21 -0.56 -11.55 6.67
C GLY A 21 -1.67 -11.05 5.74
N LYS A 22 -1.32 -10.57 4.56
CA LYS A 22 -2.29 -10.06 3.58
C LYS A 22 -3.17 -11.19 3.02
N GLY A 23 -2.58 -12.29 2.57
CA GLY A 23 -3.32 -13.42 2.00
C GLY A 23 -4.26 -14.07 3.02
N ALA A 24 -3.80 -14.26 4.25
CA ALA A 24 -4.63 -14.79 5.34
C ALA A 24 -5.83 -13.88 5.65
N ASN A 25 -5.62 -12.56 5.71
CA ASN A 25 -6.69 -11.61 5.96
C ASN A 25 -7.67 -11.48 4.79
N LEU A 26 -7.21 -11.55 3.53
CA LEU A 26 -8.08 -11.60 2.35
C LEU A 26 -8.96 -12.85 2.37
N ALA A 27 -8.38 -14.00 2.72
CA ALA A 27 -9.09 -15.26 2.87
C ALA A 27 -10.15 -15.17 4.00
N GLU A 28 -9.77 -14.63 5.15
CA GLU A 28 -10.66 -14.46 6.30
C GLU A 28 -11.84 -13.52 5.98
N MET A 29 -11.57 -12.34 5.41
CA MET A 29 -12.63 -11.41 4.99
C MET A 29 -13.58 -12.05 3.96
N THR A 30 -13.03 -12.85 3.03
CA THR A 30 -13.85 -13.60 2.06
C THR A 30 -14.74 -14.61 2.76
N GLY A 31 -14.21 -15.36 3.73
CA GLY A 31 -14.97 -16.32 4.56
C GLY A 31 -16.05 -15.65 5.42
N LEU A 32 -15.85 -14.42 5.84
CA LEU A 32 -16.83 -13.60 6.55
C LEU A 32 -17.90 -12.97 5.65
N GLY A 33 -17.86 -13.25 4.35
CA GLY A 33 -18.82 -12.72 3.36
C GLY A 33 -18.66 -11.24 3.06
N MET A 34 -17.47 -10.67 3.27
CA MET A 34 -17.19 -9.28 2.93
C MET A 34 -16.95 -9.12 1.42
N PRO A 35 -17.19 -7.93 0.85
CA PRO A 35 -17.01 -7.67 -0.57
C PRO A 35 -15.52 -7.57 -0.93
N VAL A 36 -14.85 -8.71 -0.99
CA VAL A 36 -13.42 -8.82 -1.39
C VAL A 36 -13.36 -9.21 -2.87
N PRO A 37 -12.58 -8.48 -3.70
CA PRO A 37 -12.33 -8.92 -5.06
C PRO A 37 -11.68 -10.30 -5.06
N GLN A 38 -12.13 -11.19 -5.96
CA GLN A 38 -11.63 -12.55 -6.02
C GLN A 38 -10.15 -12.63 -6.35
N GLY A 39 -9.49 -13.66 -5.87
CA GLY A 39 -8.06 -13.85 -6.07
C GLY A 39 -7.53 -15.14 -5.46
N PHE A 40 -6.23 -15.33 -5.61
CA PHE A 40 -5.49 -16.44 -5.01
C PHE A 40 -4.16 -15.97 -4.42
N THR A 41 -3.63 -16.77 -3.51
CA THR A 41 -2.34 -16.53 -2.86
C THR A 41 -1.35 -17.61 -3.22
N ILE A 42 -0.16 -17.22 -3.69
CA ILE A 42 1.01 -18.08 -3.85
C ILE A 42 1.77 -17.99 -2.51
N THR A 43 2.08 -19.14 -1.92
CA THR A 43 2.51 -19.26 -0.52
C THR A 43 3.92 -18.73 -0.25
N THR A 44 4.21 -18.45 1.02
CA THR A 44 5.56 -18.12 1.48
C THR A 44 6.55 -19.27 1.22
N GLU A 45 6.09 -20.52 1.23
CA GLU A 45 6.92 -21.69 0.92
C GLU A 45 7.35 -21.71 -0.55
N ALA A 46 6.52 -21.21 -1.46
CA ALA A 46 6.92 -21.04 -2.86
C ALA A 46 8.05 -20.00 -3.00
N CYS A 47 8.02 -18.94 -2.21
CA CYS A 47 9.09 -17.94 -2.15
C CYS A 47 10.39 -18.54 -1.58
N THR A 48 10.31 -19.29 -0.48
CA THR A 48 11.49 -19.96 0.11
C THR A 48 12.13 -20.90 -0.92
N ARG A 49 11.33 -21.72 -1.59
CA ARG A 49 11.80 -22.61 -2.64
C ARG A 49 12.41 -21.86 -3.83
N TYR A 50 11.85 -20.72 -4.22
CA TYR A 50 12.43 -19.85 -5.25
C TYR A 50 13.89 -19.46 -4.94
N TYR A 51 14.21 -19.15 -3.67
CA TYR A 51 15.58 -18.84 -3.27
C TYR A 51 16.47 -20.07 -3.18
N GLU A 52 15.95 -21.21 -2.73
CA GLU A 52 16.68 -22.48 -2.67
C GLU A 52 17.04 -23.00 -4.07
N ASP A 53 16.15 -22.80 -5.05
CA ASP A 53 16.32 -23.21 -6.44
C ASP A 53 17.05 -22.16 -7.31
N GLY A 54 17.87 -21.30 -6.71
CA GLY A 54 18.70 -20.34 -7.43
C GLY A 54 17.91 -19.20 -8.08
N LYS A 55 16.84 -18.72 -7.43
CA LYS A 55 15.95 -17.64 -7.88
C LYS A 55 15.14 -18.00 -9.14
N THR A 56 14.69 -19.26 -9.19
CA THR A 56 13.86 -19.79 -10.27
C THR A 56 12.53 -20.28 -9.72
N ILE A 57 11.41 -19.94 -10.38
CA ILE A 57 10.10 -20.51 -10.06
C ILE A 57 10.03 -21.91 -10.69
N TYR A 58 9.88 -22.93 -9.86
CA TYR A 58 9.86 -24.31 -10.30
C TYR A 58 8.64 -24.62 -11.18
N PRO A 59 8.74 -25.54 -12.18
CA PRO A 59 7.66 -25.84 -13.10
C PRO A 59 6.34 -26.23 -12.44
N ASP A 60 6.37 -27.00 -11.35
CA ASP A 60 5.16 -27.42 -10.62
C ASP A 60 4.47 -26.24 -9.91
N ILE A 61 5.20 -25.19 -9.55
CA ILE A 61 4.62 -23.94 -9.02
C ILE A 61 4.03 -23.11 -10.16
N GLN A 62 4.70 -23.04 -11.32
CA GLN A 62 4.19 -22.35 -12.50
C GLN A 62 2.88 -22.98 -12.98
N GLU A 63 2.81 -24.30 -13.05
CA GLU A 63 1.59 -25.04 -13.40
C GLU A 63 0.43 -24.72 -12.44
N GLN A 64 0.69 -24.72 -11.13
CA GLN A 64 -0.32 -24.34 -10.15
C GLN A 64 -0.77 -22.90 -10.30
N ILE A 65 0.14 -21.94 -10.56
CA ILE A 65 -0.24 -20.54 -10.79
C ILE A 65 -1.20 -20.42 -11.98
N LEU A 66 -0.91 -21.11 -13.09
CA LEU A 66 -1.78 -21.10 -14.28
C LEU A 66 -3.12 -21.81 -14.03
N GLU A 67 -3.13 -22.94 -13.33
CA GLU A 67 -4.37 -23.63 -12.92
C GLU A 67 -5.25 -22.71 -12.06
N TYR A 68 -4.66 -21.97 -11.12
CA TYR A 68 -5.40 -21.07 -10.25
C TYR A 68 -5.81 -19.76 -10.94
N LEU A 69 -5.09 -19.34 -11.97
CA LEU A 69 -5.54 -18.30 -12.88
C LEU A 69 -6.82 -18.73 -13.61
N ASP A 70 -6.85 -19.94 -14.15
CA ASP A 70 -8.06 -20.50 -14.80
C ASP A 70 -9.26 -20.57 -13.83
N LYS A 71 -9.02 -20.90 -12.56
CA LYS A 71 -10.06 -20.86 -11.51
C LYS A 71 -10.55 -19.43 -11.25
N LEU A 72 -9.63 -18.46 -11.18
CA LEU A 72 -9.97 -17.07 -11.01
C LEU A 72 -10.81 -16.53 -12.19
N GLU A 73 -10.43 -16.86 -13.42
CA GLU A 73 -11.18 -16.53 -14.63
C GLU A 73 -12.62 -17.07 -14.60
N LYS A 74 -12.79 -18.33 -14.18
CA LYS A 74 -14.12 -18.95 -14.04
C LYS A 74 -15.00 -18.25 -13.00
N VAL A 75 -14.41 -17.90 -11.85
CA VAL A 75 -15.16 -17.26 -10.76
C VAL A 75 -15.52 -15.80 -11.09
N THR A 76 -14.65 -15.09 -11.79
CA THR A 76 -14.89 -13.69 -12.18
C THR A 76 -15.71 -13.57 -13.46
N GLY A 77 -15.77 -14.61 -14.29
CA GLY A 77 -16.34 -14.55 -15.62
C GLY A 77 -15.58 -13.66 -16.60
N LYS A 78 -14.33 -13.37 -16.28
CA LYS A 78 -13.38 -12.55 -17.07
C LYS A 78 -12.14 -13.37 -17.39
N THR A 79 -11.45 -13.08 -18.48
CA THR A 79 -10.27 -13.84 -18.90
C THR A 79 -9.08 -12.89 -19.10
N LEU A 80 -7.90 -13.30 -18.64
CA LEU A 80 -6.67 -12.54 -18.78
C LEU A 80 -6.25 -12.49 -20.26
N GLY A 81 -6.24 -11.31 -20.84
CA GLY A 81 -5.91 -11.11 -22.26
C GLY A 81 -7.08 -11.26 -23.24
N ASP A 82 -8.30 -11.39 -22.76
CA ASP A 82 -9.51 -11.42 -23.60
C ASP A 82 -10.08 -10.00 -23.76
N PRO A 83 -10.17 -9.47 -24.99
CA PRO A 83 -10.70 -8.13 -25.22
C PRO A 83 -12.21 -8.00 -25.00
N GLU A 84 -12.97 -9.09 -25.00
CA GLU A 84 -14.42 -9.05 -24.74
C GLU A 84 -14.74 -8.98 -23.25
N LYS A 85 -13.97 -9.71 -22.44
CA LYS A 85 -14.14 -9.80 -20.97
C LYS A 85 -12.79 -9.71 -20.27
N PRO A 86 -12.10 -8.58 -20.36
CA PRO A 86 -10.73 -8.48 -19.86
C PRO A 86 -10.66 -8.64 -18.35
N LEU A 87 -9.86 -9.59 -17.89
CA LEU A 87 -9.44 -9.71 -16.51
C LEU A 87 -8.15 -8.88 -16.35
N LEU A 88 -8.17 -7.95 -15.41
CA LEU A 88 -6.96 -7.28 -14.92
C LEU A 88 -6.73 -7.68 -13.48
N VAL A 89 -5.48 -7.87 -13.10
CA VAL A 89 -5.12 -8.29 -11.75
C VAL A 89 -4.05 -7.40 -11.13
N SER A 90 -4.05 -7.34 -9.81
CA SER A 90 -2.91 -6.87 -9.02
C SER A 90 -2.07 -8.05 -8.58
N VAL A 91 -0.74 -7.87 -8.54
CA VAL A 91 0.22 -8.83 -7.99
C VAL A 91 0.92 -8.15 -6.83
N ARG A 92 0.62 -8.59 -5.61
CA ARG A 92 0.97 -7.88 -4.37
C ARG A 92 1.72 -8.79 -3.42
N SER A 93 2.79 -8.30 -2.83
CA SER A 93 3.50 -8.99 -1.74
C SER A 93 2.64 -9.14 -0.48
N GLY A 94 2.90 -10.19 0.30
CA GLY A 94 2.21 -10.46 1.55
C GLY A 94 3.07 -11.23 2.53
N ALA A 95 4.01 -10.57 3.23
CA ALA A 95 4.82 -11.21 4.26
C ALA A 95 3.99 -11.55 5.51
N ARG A 96 4.51 -12.46 6.36
CA ARG A 96 3.89 -12.83 7.65
C ARG A 96 3.76 -11.63 8.58
N ALA A 97 4.78 -10.77 8.62
CA ALA A 97 4.75 -9.48 9.31
C ALA A 97 4.38 -8.36 8.34
N SER A 98 3.69 -7.34 8.86
CA SER A 98 3.37 -6.14 8.06
C SER A 98 4.65 -5.34 7.80
N MET A 99 4.96 -5.10 6.53
CA MET A 99 6.12 -4.33 6.07
C MET A 99 5.66 -3.27 5.05
N PRO A 100 5.02 -2.16 5.51
CA PRO A 100 4.39 -1.19 4.63
C PRO A 100 5.39 -0.54 3.67
N GLY A 101 5.13 -0.60 2.37
CA GLY A 101 5.97 0.00 1.34
C GLY A 101 7.32 -0.65 1.07
N MET A 102 7.70 -1.70 1.86
CA MET A 102 9.03 -2.30 1.76
C MET A 102 9.18 -3.28 0.60
N MET A 103 8.09 -3.82 0.10
CA MET A 103 8.07 -4.78 -1.00
C MET A 103 7.16 -4.29 -2.12
N ASP A 104 7.35 -4.88 -3.29
CA ASP A 104 6.77 -4.38 -4.52
C ASP A 104 5.31 -4.83 -4.73
N THR A 105 4.61 -4.04 -5.53
CA THR A 105 3.24 -4.26 -5.98
C THR A 105 3.16 -3.90 -7.46
N ILE A 106 2.46 -4.71 -8.25
CA ILE A 106 2.16 -4.44 -9.65
C ILE A 106 0.64 -4.40 -9.80
N LEU A 107 0.12 -3.30 -10.31
CA LEU A 107 -1.31 -3.08 -10.58
C LEU A 107 -1.58 -3.12 -12.08
N ASN A 108 -2.85 -3.31 -12.45
CA ASN A 108 -3.32 -3.27 -13.84
C ASN A 108 -2.64 -4.31 -14.76
N LEU A 109 -2.13 -5.40 -14.17
CA LEU A 109 -1.51 -6.47 -14.95
C LEU A 109 -2.55 -7.15 -15.85
N GLY A 110 -2.18 -7.40 -17.08
CA GLY A 110 -3.05 -7.86 -18.14
C GLY A 110 -3.31 -6.81 -19.21
N MET A 111 -2.93 -5.55 -18.94
CA MET A 111 -2.96 -4.48 -19.94
C MET A 111 -1.90 -4.73 -21.01
N ASN A 112 -2.30 -4.55 -22.26
CA ASN A 112 -1.49 -4.47 -23.46
C ASN A 112 -2.18 -3.54 -24.46
N ASP A 113 -1.66 -3.41 -25.67
CA ASP A 113 -2.22 -2.49 -26.68
C ASP A 113 -3.68 -2.83 -27.02
N GLU A 114 -4.00 -4.10 -27.22
CA GLU A 114 -5.35 -4.57 -27.55
C GLU A 114 -6.33 -4.40 -26.38
N ILE A 115 -5.91 -4.79 -25.18
CA ILE A 115 -6.74 -4.71 -23.96
C ILE A 115 -6.99 -3.24 -23.59
N CYS A 116 -6.04 -2.33 -23.80
CA CYS A 116 -6.24 -0.90 -23.56
C CYS A 116 -7.39 -0.35 -24.41
N GLU A 117 -7.41 -0.66 -25.71
CA GLU A 117 -8.50 -0.25 -26.60
C GLU A 117 -9.83 -0.94 -26.26
N ALA A 118 -9.79 -2.21 -25.87
CA ALA A 118 -10.98 -2.93 -25.43
C ALA A 118 -11.59 -2.31 -24.17
N VAL A 119 -10.78 -2.03 -23.16
CA VAL A 119 -11.23 -1.39 -21.91
C VAL A 119 -11.76 0.03 -22.18
N ALA A 120 -11.12 0.79 -23.07
CA ALA A 120 -11.61 2.11 -23.47
C ALA A 120 -13.03 2.06 -24.06
N LYS A 121 -13.31 1.06 -24.91
CA LYS A 121 -14.63 0.86 -25.48
C LYS A 121 -15.66 0.36 -24.46
N LEU A 122 -15.30 -0.65 -23.66
CA LEU A 122 -16.19 -1.26 -22.66
C LEU A 122 -16.62 -0.29 -21.57
N THR A 123 -15.71 0.60 -21.15
CA THR A 123 -15.99 1.59 -20.12
C THR A 123 -16.51 2.92 -20.68
N ASN A 124 -16.46 3.11 -21.99
CA ASN A 124 -16.67 4.40 -22.66
C ASN A 124 -15.80 5.52 -22.05
N ASN A 125 -14.60 5.16 -21.59
CA ASN A 125 -13.68 6.05 -20.92
C ASN A 125 -12.23 5.81 -21.38
N PRO A 126 -11.84 6.36 -22.54
CA PRO A 126 -10.49 6.18 -23.09
C PRO A 126 -9.40 6.74 -22.19
N ARG A 127 -9.69 7.84 -21.44
CA ARG A 127 -8.72 8.38 -20.48
C ARG A 127 -8.38 7.37 -19.38
N PHE A 128 -9.39 6.75 -18.78
CA PHE A 128 -9.22 5.71 -17.77
C PHE A 128 -8.38 4.54 -18.26
N ALA A 129 -8.72 4.01 -19.44
CA ALA A 129 -8.01 2.86 -20.00
C ALA A 129 -6.53 3.18 -20.29
N ARG A 130 -6.26 4.33 -20.89
CA ARG A 130 -4.91 4.76 -21.21
C ARG A 130 -4.09 5.13 -19.98
N ASP A 131 -4.68 5.78 -18.95
CA ASP A 131 -4.01 6.02 -17.68
C ASP A 131 -3.68 4.71 -16.95
N SER A 132 -4.60 3.74 -16.95
CA SER A 132 -4.35 2.42 -16.38
C SER A 132 -3.22 1.68 -17.08
N TYR A 133 -3.14 1.78 -18.40
CA TYR A 133 -2.05 1.18 -19.19
C TYR A 133 -0.72 1.90 -18.96
N ARG A 134 -0.71 3.24 -18.99
CA ARG A 134 0.47 4.05 -18.68
C ARG A 134 1.04 3.68 -17.28
N ARG A 135 0.18 3.60 -16.26
CA ARG A 135 0.57 3.20 -14.90
C ARG A 135 1.14 1.79 -14.87
N PHE A 136 0.54 0.86 -15.61
CA PHE A 136 1.06 -0.51 -15.69
C PHE A 136 2.44 -0.57 -16.34
N ILE A 137 2.67 0.13 -17.46
CA ILE A 137 3.97 0.18 -18.12
C ILE A 137 5.03 0.75 -17.16
N GLN A 138 4.74 1.86 -16.48
CA GLN A 138 5.65 2.46 -15.51
C GLN A 138 5.99 1.49 -14.38
N MET A 139 4.97 0.90 -13.77
CA MET A 139 5.11 0.03 -12.61
C MET A 139 5.82 -1.29 -12.98
N PHE A 140 5.49 -1.88 -14.13
CA PHE A 140 6.18 -3.07 -14.64
C PHE A 140 7.65 -2.78 -14.95
N SER A 141 7.93 -1.66 -15.58
CA SER A 141 9.29 -1.24 -15.91
C SER A 141 10.15 -0.98 -14.67
N ASP A 142 9.61 -0.31 -13.66
CA ASP A 142 10.31 -0.03 -12.40
C ASP A 142 10.48 -1.31 -11.55
N VAL A 143 9.40 -2.01 -11.29
CA VAL A 143 9.40 -3.14 -10.34
C VAL A 143 9.98 -4.43 -10.94
N VAL A 144 9.60 -4.75 -12.19
CA VAL A 144 9.99 -6.02 -12.81
C VAL A 144 11.35 -5.91 -13.48
N MET A 145 11.57 -4.81 -14.20
CA MET A 145 12.76 -4.59 -15.01
C MET A 145 13.82 -3.68 -14.36
N GLU A 146 13.51 -3.14 -13.16
CA GLU A 146 14.41 -2.29 -12.37
C GLU A 146 14.88 -1.03 -13.08
N LEU A 147 14.06 -0.48 -14.00
CA LEU A 147 14.33 0.80 -14.63
C LEU A 147 13.99 1.95 -13.66
N PRO A 148 14.80 3.02 -13.62
CA PRO A 148 14.58 4.13 -12.67
C PRO A 148 13.22 4.80 -12.87
N LYS A 149 12.39 4.79 -11.83
CA LYS A 149 11.05 5.43 -11.80
C LYS A 149 11.13 6.92 -12.16
N SER A 150 12.19 7.61 -11.71
CA SER A 150 12.42 9.04 -11.96
C SER A 150 12.41 9.42 -13.43
N THR A 151 12.82 8.53 -14.34
CA THR A 151 12.80 8.82 -15.78
C THR A 151 11.36 8.88 -16.31
N PHE A 152 10.49 7.99 -15.84
CA PHE A 152 9.07 8.00 -16.20
C PHE A 152 8.36 9.24 -15.62
N GLU A 153 8.71 9.65 -14.42
CA GLU A 153 8.20 10.89 -13.80
C GLU A 153 8.59 12.14 -14.58
N GLN A 154 9.83 12.18 -15.10
CA GLN A 154 10.26 13.27 -15.98
C GLN A 154 9.43 13.35 -17.28
N PHE A 155 9.04 12.23 -17.88
CA PHE A 155 8.16 12.27 -19.05
C PHE A 155 6.76 12.80 -18.69
N ILE A 156 6.23 12.43 -17.54
CA ILE A 156 4.95 12.96 -17.06
C ILE A 156 5.04 14.47 -16.88
N ASP A 157 6.11 14.95 -16.24
CA ASP A 157 6.32 16.39 -16.02
C ASP A 157 6.47 17.15 -17.36
N GLN A 158 7.19 16.60 -18.35
CA GLN A 158 7.30 17.18 -19.68
C GLN A 158 5.94 17.35 -20.38
N VAL A 159 5.07 16.33 -20.27
CA VAL A 159 3.72 16.40 -20.89
C VAL A 159 2.84 17.39 -20.12
N LYS A 160 2.93 17.44 -18.80
CA LYS A 160 2.23 18.46 -17.97
C LYS A 160 2.67 19.87 -18.33
N ASP A 161 3.98 20.10 -18.43
CA ASP A 161 4.55 21.42 -18.79
C ASP A 161 4.11 21.86 -20.20
N LYS A 162 4.13 20.94 -21.16
CA LYS A 162 3.66 21.18 -22.55
C LYS A 162 2.18 21.59 -22.59
N LYS A 163 1.36 21.00 -21.74
CA LYS A 163 -0.08 21.28 -21.62
C LYS A 163 -0.38 22.48 -20.72
N GLY A 164 0.55 22.87 -19.85
CA GLY A 164 0.37 23.96 -18.88
C GLY A 164 -0.47 23.58 -17.66
N VAL A 165 -0.48 22.31 -17.26
CA VAL A 165 -1.19 21.76 -16.10
C VAL A 165 -0.21 21.32 -15.01
N LYS A 166 -0.71 21.15 -13.78
CA LYS A 166 0.12 20.78 -12.63
C LYS A 166 -0.13 19.36 -12.13
N MET A 167 -1.35 18.85 -12.30
CA MET A 167 -1.76 17.57 -11.75
C MET A 167 -1.98 16.54 -12.85
N ASP A 168 -1.67 15.27 -12.56
CA ASP A 168 -1.83 14.16 -13.51
C ASP A 168 -3.28 13.95 -13.94
N ASN A 169 -4.25 14.26 -13.07
CA ASN A 169 -5.67 14.13 -13.38
C ASN A 169 -6.20 15.22 -14.35
N GLU A 170 -5.41 16.23 -14.66
CA GLU A 170 -5.72 17.26 -15.66
C GLU A 170 -5.26 16.85 -17.07
N LEU A 171 -4.48 15.77 -17.19
CA LEU A 171 -4.09 15.17 -18.46
C LEU A 171 -5.27 14.41 -19.08
N ASP A 172 -5.50 14.59 -20.36
CA ASP A 172 -6.58 13.92 -21.10
C ASP A 172 -6.14 12.59 -21.72
N ALA A 173 -7.02 11.98 -22.53
CA ALA A 173 -6.76 10.69 -23.15
C ALA A 173 -5.62 10.74 -24.19
N ASP A 174 -5.44 11.84 -24.87
CA ASP A 174 -4.39 11.99 -25.89
C ASP A 174 -3.03 12.20 -25.23
N ASP A 175 -2.97 12.97 -24.14
CA ASP A 175 -1.78 13.10 -23.30
C ASP A 175 -1.34 11.74 -22.74
N MET A 176 -2.29 10.90 -22.28
CA MET A 176 -1.99 9.55 -21.81
C MET A 176 -1.47 8.66 -22.92
N SER A 177 -1.96 8.81 -24.16
CA SER A 177 -1.42 8.11 -25.31
C SER A 177 0.02 8.52 -25.63
N GLU A 178 0.33 9.82 -25.55
CA GLU A 178 1.71 10.32 -25.72
C GLU A 178 2.63 9.70 -24.66
N LEU A 179 2.20 9.63 -23.39
CA LEU A 179 2.96 8.99 -22.32
C LEU A 179 3.19 7.50 -22.56
N ILE A 180 2.19 6.74 -23.02
CA ILE A 180 2.33 5.32 -23.36
C ILE A 180 3.43 5.13 -24.41
N VAL A 181 3.46 5.96 -25.44
CA VAL A 181 4.49 5.89 -26.49
C VAL A 181 5.88 6.19 -25.91
N LEU A 182 6.03 7.27 -25.13
CA LEU A 182 7.29 7.65 -24.51
C LEU A 182 7.81 6.55 -23.57
N PHE A 183 6.93 5.93 -22.79
CA PHE A 183 7.29 4.87 -21.84
C PHE A 183 7.72 3.60 -22.56
N LYS A 184 7.00 3.17 -23.61
CA LYS A 184 7.36 2.00 -24.42
C LYS A 184 8.67 2.22 -25.17
N ASP A 185 8.90 3.41 -25.71
CA ASP A 185 10.14 3.77 -26.36
C ASP A 185 11.34 3.75 -25.40
N HIS A 186 11.15 4.27 -24.18
CA HIS A 186 12.16 4.22 -23.13
C HIS A 186 12.45 2.78 -22.72
N TYR A 187 11.42 1.95 -22.52
CA TYR A 187 11.56 0.53 -22.23
C TYR A 187 12.41 -0.16 -23.29
N LYS A 188 12.05 0.00 -24.58
CA LYS A 188 12.76 -0.60 -25.71
C LYS A 188 14.21 -0.12 -25.81
N LYS A 189 14.47 1.17 -25.64
CA LYS A 189 15.82 1.74 -25.66
C LYS A 189 16.70 1.21 -24.54
N SER A 190 16.12 1.00 -23.37
CA SER A 190 16.85 0.56 -22.17
C SER A 190 17.14 -0.94 -22.16
N LEU A 191 16.23 -1.76 -22.68
CA LEU A 191 16.26 -3.22 -22.57
C LEU A 191 16.51 -3.95 -23.90
N GLY A 192 16.37 -3.27 -25.04
CA GLY A 192 16.56 -3.86 -26.36
C GLY A 192 15.38 -4.71 -26.84
N GLU A 193 14.26 -4.74 -26.11
CA GLU A 193 13.05 -5.50 -26.45
C GLU A 193 11.80 -4.65 -26.28
N ASP A 194 10.72 -5.03 -26.97
CA ASP A 194 9.43 -4.36 -26.84
C ASP A 194 8.75 -4.70 -25.51
N PHE A 195 7.92 -3.78 -25.01
CA PHE A 195 7.11 -4.01 -23.82
C PHE A 195 6.24 -5.27 -23.99
N PRO A 196 6.24 -6.23 -23.04
CA PRO A 196 5.61 -7.53 -23.20
C PRO A 196 4.09 -7.42 -23.37
N GLN A 197 3.58 -7.99 -24.45
CA GLN A 197 2.15 -8.00 -24.80
C GLN A 197 1.42 -9.27 -24.35
N ASP A 198 2.14 -10.34 -23.97
CA ASP A 198 1.56 -11.57 -23.43
C ASP A 198 1.26 -11.44 -21.94
N PRO A 199 -0.04 -11.43 -21.53
CA PRO A 199 -0.40 -11.25 -20.11
C PRO A 199 0.03 -12.40 -19.20
N LYS A 200 0.17 -13.63 -19.69
CA LYS A 200 0.67 -14.76 -18.89
C LYS A 200 2.16 -14.60 -18.61
N LYS A 201 2.93 -14.14 -19.60
CA LYS A 201 4.33 -13.78 -19.41
C LYS A 201 4.46 -12.63 -18.40
N GLN A 202 3.64 -11.59 -18.53
CA GLN A 202 3.59 -10.48 -17.57
C GLN A 202 3.35 -10.99 -16.14
N LEU A 203 2.39 -11.90 -15.94
CA LEU A 203 2.06 -12.47 -14.63
C LEU A 203 3.24 -13.23 -14.01
N MET A 204 3.90 -14.09 -14.78
CA MET A 204 5.03 -14.87 -14.28
C MET A 204 6.22 -14.00 -13.91
N GLU A 205 6.51 -12.98 -14.70
CA GLU A 205 7.58 -12.01 -14.39
C GLU A 205 7.23 -11.16 -13.16
N ALA A 206 5.97 -10.75 -13.00
CA ALA A 206 5.51 -10.02 -11.82
C ALA A 206 5.62 -10.86 -10.54
N VAL A 207 5.23 -12.14 -10.57
CA VAL A 207 5.40 -13.06 -9.43
C VAL A 207 6.87 -13.20 -9.05
N ARG A 208 7.74 -13.36 -10.05
CA ARG A 208 9.20 -13.43 -9.84
C ARG A 208 9.74 -12.14 -9.21
N ALA A 209 9.30 -10.99 -9.69
CA ALA A 209 9.70 -9.69 -9.16
C ALA A 209 9.27 -9.52 -7.70
N VAL A 210 8.04 -9.92 -7.34
CA VAL A 210 7.57 -9.86 -5.95
C VAL A 210 8.38 -10.80 -5.04
N PHE A 211 8.73 -12.01 -5.48
CA PHE A 211 9.63 -12.87 -4.71
C PHE A 211 11.01 -12.23 -4.53
N ARG A 212 11.57 -11.64 -5.59
CA ARG A 212 12.85 -10.92 -5.54
C ARG A 212 12.83 -9.74 -4.58
N SER A 213 11.71 -9.04 -4.49
CA SER A 213 11.57 -7.86 -3.61
C SER A 213 11.72 -8.17 -2.12
N TRP A 214 11.57 -9.44 -1.72
CA TRP A 214 11.87 -9.87 -0.35
C TRP A 214 13.32 -9.57 0.04
N ASP A 215 14.25 -9.60 -0.91
CA ASP A 215 15.69 -9.40 -0.67
C ASP A 215 16.18 -8.02 -1.12
N ASN A 216 15.31 -7.06 -1.39
CA ASN A 216 15.73 -5.70 -1.71
C ASN A 216 16.32 -4.97 -0.47
N PRO A 217 17.17 -3.94 -0.65
CA PRO A 217 17.84 -3.25 0.45
C PRO A 217 16.89 -2.69 1.50
N ARG A 218 15.79 -2.04 1.09
CA ARG A 218 14.82 -1.45 2.02
C ARG A 218 14.08 -2.51 2.84
N ALA A 219 13.73 -3.64 2.24
CA ALA A 219 13.11 -4.76 2.95
C ALA A 219 14.09 -5.40 3.95
N ASN A 220 15.37 -5.52 3.60
CA ASN A 220 16.42 -6.02 4.48
C ASN A 220 16.63 -5.10 5.69
N THR A 221 16.69 -3.79 5.47
CA THR A 221 16.82 -2.79 6.55
C THR A 221 15.61 -2.87 7.49
N TYR A 222 14.39 -2.87 6.95
CA TYR A 222 13.18 -2.94 7.75
C TYR A 222 13.11 -4.22 8.60
N ARG A 223 13.48 -5.38 8.01
CA ARG A 223 13.49 -6.64 8.76
C ARG A 223 14.47 -6.63 9.92
N ARG A 224 15.70 -6.09 9.74
CA ARG A 224 16.66 -5.95 10.83
C ARG A 224 16.13 -5.07 11.97
N MET A 225 15.46 -3.96 11.64
CA MET A 225 14.90 -3.05 12.62
C MET A 225 13.75 -3.62 13.43
N ASN A 226 13.05 -4.62 12.86
CA ASN A 226 11.83 -5.19 13.45
C ASN A 226 12.01 -6.66 13.85
N ASP A 227 13.24 -7.19 13.90
CA ASP A 227 13.57 -8.56 14.28
C ASP A 227 12.78 -9.62 13.47
N ILE A 228 12.56 -9.36 12.18
CA ILE A 228 11.84 -10.26 11.28
C ILE A 228 12.83 -11.23 10.62
N PRO A 229 12.66 -12.57 10.81
CA PRO A 229 13.56 -13.56 10.24
C PRO A 229 13.59 -13.53 8.72
N HIS A 230 14.80 -13.54 8.16
CA HIS A 230 15.00 -13.58 6.69
C HIS A 230 14.40 -14.83 6.04
N SER A 231 14.39 -15.95 6.76
CA SER A 231 13.88 -17.26 6.29
C SER A 231 12.36 -17.32 6.07
N TRP A 232 11.60 -16.29 6.49
CA TRP A 232 10.14 -16.34 6.38
C TRP A 232 9.61 -16.22 4.95
N GLY A 233 10.32 -15.51 4.07
CA GLY A 233 9.86 -15.24 2.72
C GLY A 233 8.61 -14.35 2.68
N THR A 234 8.10 -14.16 1.48
CA THR A 234 6.83 -13.46 1.23
C THR A 234 5.86 -14.32 0.43
N ALA A 235 4.57 -14.20 0.70
CA ALA A 235 3.54 -14.69 -0.20
C ALA A 235 3.29 -13.68 -1.33
N VAL A 236 2.66 -14.12 -2.40
CA VAL A 236 2.19 -13.27 -3.52
C VAL A 236 0.69 -13.41 -3.65
N ASN A 237 -0.02 -12.29 -3.60
CA ASN A 237 -1.47 -12.25 -3.80
C ASN A 237 -1.77 -11.76 -5.22
N VAL A 238 -2.43 -12.59 -6.00
CA VAL A 238 -2.97 -12.25 -7.33
C VAL A 238 -4.46 -12.03 -7.17
N GLN A 239 -4.91 -10.80 -7.40
CA GLN A 239 -6.27 -10.39 -7.08
C GLN A 239 -6.89 -9.61 -8.24
N SER A 240 -8.13 -9.91 -8.58
CA SER A 240 -8.89 -9.16 -9.58
C SER A 240 -8.91 -7.67 -9.24
N MET A 241 -8.60 -6.83 -10.22
CA MET A 241 -8.63 -5.37 -10.04
C MET A 241 -10.06 -4.87 -9.86
N VAL A 242 -10.19 -3.85 -9.01
CA VAL A 242 -11.32 -2.93 -8.92
C VAL A 242 -10.78 -1.51 -8.98
N PHE A 243 -11.50 -0.60 -9.59
CA PHE A 243 -10.96 0.69 -10.01
C PHE A 243 -11.65 1.86 -9.33
N GLY A 244 -10.90 2.59 -8.51
CA GLY A 244 -11.34 3.83 -7.88
C GLY A 244 -11.25 5.06 -8.80
N ASN A 245 -10.71 4.91 -10.01
CA ASN A 245 -10.48 5.99 -10.97
C ASN A 245 -11.34 5.90 -12.23
N MET A 246 -12.53 5.31 -12.12
CA MET A 246 -13.49 5.21 -13.24
C MET A 246 -14.44 6.42 -13.36
N GLY A 247 -14.26 7.43 -12.55
CA GLY A 247 -15.09 8.65 -12.57
C GLY A 247 -15.61 9.06 -11.19
N GLU A 248 -16.59 9.94 -11.18
CA GLU A 248 -17.10 10.62 -9.97
C GLU A 248 -17.88 9.70 -9.00
N THR A 249 -18.24 8.49 -9.41
CA THR A 249 -18.87 7.49 -8.54
C THR A 249 -17.87 6.42 -8.05
N SER A 250 -16.61 6.68 -8.26
CA SER A 250 -15.50 5.79 -7.89
C SER A 250 -14.50 6.53 -7.03
N GLY A 251 -13.83 5.79 -6.15
CA GLY A 251 -12.83 6.35 -5.25
C GLY A 251 -12.09 5.26 -4.50
N THR A 252 -11.11 5.66 -3.74
CA THR A 252 -10.31 4.74 -2.92
C THR A 252 -9.90 5.40 -1.62
N GLY A 253 -9.65 4.63 -0.58
CA GLY A 253 -9.26 5.19 0.70
C GLY A 253 -8.62 4.18 1.65
N VAL A 254 -8.10 4.75 2.72
CA VAL A 254 -7.54 4.04 3.86
C VAL A 254 -8.18 4.56 5.12
N ALA A 255 -8.64 3.67 5.98
CA ALA A 255 -9.24 4.07 7.23
C ALA A 255 -8.91 3.11 8.38
N PHE A 256 -8.95 3.67 9.59
CA PHE A 256 -8.80 2.95 10.84
C PHE A 256 -10.14 2.91 11.58
N THR A 257 -10.42 1.82 12.24
CA THR A 257 -11.63 1.70 13.09
C THR A 257 -11.60 2.65 14.29
N ARG A 258 -10.41 3.09 14.70
CA ARG A 258 -10.15 4.09 15.77
C ARG A 258 -9.05 5.04 15.35
N ASN A 259 -8.99 6.21 15.95
CA ASN A 259 -7.91 7.17 15.69
C ASN A 259 -6.54 6.56 16.09
N PRO A 260 -5.61 6.35 15.16
CA PRO A 260 -4.33 5.70 15.44
C PRO A 260 -3.36 6.57 16.26
N ALA A 261 -3.61 7.86 16.37
CA ALA A 261 -2.80 8.77 17.19
C ALA A 261 -3.29 8.83 18.64
N THR A 262 -4.61 8.83 18.88
CA THR A 262 -5.22 9.06 20.21
C THR A 262 -5.92 7.85 20.79
N GLY A 263 -6.30 6.86 19.98
CA GLY A 263 -7.12 5.70 20.39
C GLY A 263 -8.62 5.98 20.48
N GLU A 264 -9.08 7.18 20.14
CA GLU A 264 -10.50 7.52 20.16
C GLU A 264 -11.31 6.57 19.27
N LYS A 265 -12.44 6.08 19.80
CA LYS A 265 -13.35 5.19 19.05
C LYS A 265 -14.17 5.98 18.04
N LYS A 266 -13.53 6.33 16.96
CA LYS A 266 -14.12 7.03 15.83
C LYS A 266 -13.43 6.57 14.56
N LEU A 267 -14.23 6.23 13.54
CA LEU A 267 -13.70 5.90 12.21
C LEU A 267 -12.81 7.05 11.73
N TYR A 268 -11.55 6.75 11.45
CA TYR A 268 -10.52 7.72 11.14
C TYR A 268 -9.82 7.33 9.86
N GLY A 269 -9.77 8.21 8.88
CA GLY A 269 -9.16 7.88 7.60
C GLY A 269 -9.40 8.92 6.55
N GLU A 270 -8.96 8.59 5.36
CA GLU A 270 -8.89 9.48 4.22
C GLU A 270 -9.31 8.75 2.96
N PHE A 271 -9.90 9.47 2.02
CA PHE A 271 -10.25 8.94 0.70
C PHE A 271 -10.05 9.97 -0.40
N LEU A 272 -9.88 9.48 -1.61
CA LEU A 272 -9.83 10.28 -2.83
C LEU A 272 -10.89 9.78 -3.81
N MET A 273 -11.65 10.71 -4.36
CA MET A 273 -12.51 10.45 -5.51
C MET A 273 -11.70 10.36 -6.78
N ASN A 274 -12.14 9.51 -7.70
CA ASN A 274 -11.51 9.30 -8.99
C ASN A 274 -9.97 9.10 -8.89
N ALA A 275 -9.56 8.09 -8.10
CA ALA A 275 -8.16 7.81 -7.77
C ALA A 275 -7.91 6.31 -7.59
N GLN A 276 -6.68 5.87 -7.84
CA GLN A 276 -6.20 4.55 -7.43
C GLN A 276 -5.57 4.60 -6.02
N GLY A 277 -5.41 3.44 -5.38
CA GLY A 277 -4.92 3.35 -3.99
C GLY A 277 -3.54 3.97 -3.78
N GLU A 278 -2.67 3.90 -4.77
CA GLU A 278 -1.34 4.53 -4.74
C GLU A 278 -1.40 6.05 -4.64
N ASP A 279 -2.43 6.69 -5.20
CA ASP A 279 -2.59 8.16 -5.17
C ASP A 279 -2.86 8.68 -3.75
N VAL A 280 -3.51 7.86 -2.90
CA VAL A 280 -3.77 8.20 -1.47
C VAL A 280 -2.48 8.17 -0.66
N VAL A 281 -1.68 7.11 -0.83
CA VAL A 281 -0.48 6.90 0.00
C VAL A 281 0.74 7.67 -0.51
N ALA A 282 0.79 8.00 -1.79
CA ALA A 282 1.86 8.81 -2.38
C ALA A 282 1.82 10.28 -1.91
N GLY A 283 0.66 10.77 -1.46
CA GLY A 283 0.51 12.14 -0.97
C GLY A 283 0.55 13.22 -2.05
N ILE A 284 0.44 12.85 -3.32
CA ILE A 284 0.46 13.78 -4.47
C ILE A 284 -0.80 14.67 -4.47
N ARG A 285 -1.95 14.10 -4.08
CA ARG A 285 -3.24 14.80 -3.92
C ARG A 285 -3.60 14.85 -2.45
N THR A 286 -4.21 15.94 -1.99
CA THR A 286 -4.72 16.05 -0.62
C THR A 286 -6.04 15.27 -0.50
N PRO A 287 -6.07 14.18 0.29
CA PRO A 287 -7.27 13.39 0.46
C PRO A 287 -8.30 14.11 1.35
N GLN A 288 -9.54 13.68 1.24
CA GLN A 288 -10.64 14.12 2.10
C GLN A 288 -10.75 13.20 3.34
N PRO A 289 -11.22 13.72 4.48
CA PRO A 289 -11.48 12.88 5.64
C PRO A 289 -12.59 11.87 5.35
N ILE A 290 -12.47 10.65 5.88
CA ILE A 290 -13.43 9.56 5.63
C ILE A 290 -14.88 9.93 5.97
N SER A 291 -15.09 10.84 6.92
CA SER A 291 -16.42 11.32 7.27
C SER A 291 -17.15 12.05 6.12
N ALA A 292 -16.40 12.68 5.21
CA ALA A 292 -16.99 13.35 4.05
C ALA A 292 -17.56 12.35 3.02
N LEU A 293 -17.21 11.06 3.11
CA LEU A 293 -17.82 10.01 2.29
C LEU A 293 -19.32 9.84 2.61
N ALA A 294 -19.74 10.19 3.83
CA ALA A 294 -21.16 10.17 4.21
C ALA A 294 -22.02 11.15 3.39
N ASP A 295 -21.44 12.27 2.95
CA ASP A 295 -22.13 13.28 2.14
C ASP A 295 -22.10 12.92 0.65
N THR A 296 -20.98 12.35 0.18
CA THR A 296 -20.80 12.01 -1.25
C THR A 296 -21.40 10.67 -1.64
N MET A 297 -21.28 9.65 -0.79
CA MET A 297 -21.77 8.27 -1.03
C MET A 297 -22.32 7.67 0.28
N PRO A 298 -23.48 8.10 0.77
CA PRO A 298 -24.01 7.70 2.08
C PRO A 298 -24.22 6.17 2.24
N GLU A 299 -24.68 5.50 1.21
CA GLU A 299 -24.87 4.03 1.26
C GLU A 299 -23.54 3.28 1.40
N VAL A 300 -22.54 3.69 0.64
CA VAL A 300 -21.17 3.15 0.72
C VAL A 300 -20.57 3.42 2.10
N TYR A 301 -20.72 4.64 2.63
CA TYR A 301 -20.25 4.99 3.96
C TYR A 301 -20.87 4.12 5.05
N ASN A 302 -22.20 3.94 5.03
CA ASN A 302 -22.91 3.12 6.01
C ASN A 302 -22.48 1.64 5.92
N GLN A 303 -22.32 1.09 4.71
CA GLN A 303 -21.78 -0.26 4.51
C GLN A 303 -20.35 -0.39 5.06
N PHE A 304 -19.51 0.63 4.83
CA PHE A 304 -18.14 0.64 5.31
C PHE A 304 -18.06 0.70 6.85
N VAL A 305 -18.91 1.49 7.49
CA VAL A 305 -19.04 1.56 8.96
C VAL A 305 -19.42 0.19 9.55
N ASP A 306 -20.41 -0.51 8.95
CA ASP A 306 -20.80 -1.85 9.38
C ASP A 306 -19.64 -2.84 9.25
N ILE A 307 -18.96 -2.88 8.11
CA ILE A 307 -17.79 -3.75 7.87
C ILE A 307 -16.69 -3.44 8.88
N SER A 308 -16.40 -2.17 9.13
CA SER A 308 -15.37 -1.73 10.08
C SER A 308 -15.64 -2.26 11.49
N SER A 309 -16.90 -2.13 11.96
CA SER A 309 -17.31 -2.64 13.26
C SER A 309 -17.18 -4.16 13.35
N ARG A 310 -17.61 -4.87 12.32
CA ARG A 310 -17.51 -6.34 12.25
C ARG A 310 -16.06 -6.82 12.26
N LEU A 311 -15.17 -6.15 11.53
CA LEU A 311 -13.75 -6.48 11.49
C LEU A 311 -13.07 -6.24 12.83
N GLU A 312 -13.29 -5.08 13.47
CA GLU A 312 -12.73 -4.78 14.78
C GLU A 312 -13.16 -5.82 15.83
N LYS A 313 -14.44 -6.18 15.84
CA LYS A 313 -14.97 -7.19 16.75
C LYS A 313 -14.41 -8.58 16.44
N HIS A 314 -14.30 -8.96 15.18
CA HIS A 314 -13.78 -10.27 14.74
C HIS A 314 -12.31 -10.47 15.13
N TYR A 315 -11.47 -9.48 14.83
CA TYR A 315 -10.04 -9.54 15.17
C TYR A 315 -9.72 -9.17 16.63
N GLY A 316 -10.71 -8.63 17.35
CA GLY A 316 -10.55 -8.19 18.74
C GLY A 316 -9.52 -7.07 18.89
N ASP A 317 -9.27 -6.29 17.85
CA ASP A 317 -8.32 -5.19 17.85
C ASP A 317 -8.68 -4.15 16.78
N MET A 318 -8.21 -2.89 16.96
CA MET A 318 -8.42 -1.87 15.95
C MET A 318 -7.79 -2.28 14.61
N GLN A 319 -8.50 -1.99 13.53
CA GLN A 319 -8.11 -2.35 12.18
C GLN A 319 -7.70 -1.14 11.34
N ASP A 320 -6.70 -1.35 10.50
CA ASP A 320 -6.28 -0.54 9.38
C ASP A 320 -6.80 -1.20 8.10
N MET A 321 -7.60 -0.50 7.31
CA MET A 321 -8.38 -1.04 6.22
C MET A 321 -8.13 -0.24 4.94
N GLU A 322 -7.91 -0.96 3.84
CA GLU A 322 -7.85 -0.38 2.50
C GLU A 322 -9.15 -0.76 1.75
N PHE A 323 -9.77 0.20 1.10
CA PHE A 323 -11.00 -0.02 0.34
C PHE A 323 -10.99 0.74 -0.98
N THR A 324 -11.79 0.26 -1.92
CA THR A 324 -12.05 0.93 -3.20
C THR A 324 -13.55 0.90 -3.47
N VAL A 325 -14.05 1.98 -4.03
CA VAL A 325 -15.40 2.10 -4.55
C VAL A 325 -15.32 2.16 -6.06
N GLU A 326 -15.91 1.19 -6.74
CA GLU A 326 -16.02 1.16 -8.19
C GLU A 326 -17.48 1.34 -8.59
N ASN A 327 -17.80 2.44 -9.26
CA ASN A 327 -19.16 2.75 -9.71
C ASN A 327 -20.21 2.60 -8.58
N GLY A 328 -19.95 3.16 -7.41
CA GLY A 328 -20.84 3.12 -6.26
C GLY A 328 -20.83 1.81 -5.47
N LYS A 329 -20.03 0.82 -5.86
CA LYS A 329 -19.91 -0.47 -5.17
C LYS A 329 -18.62 -0.55 -4.35
N LEU A 330 -18.77 -0.84 -3.05
CA LEU A 330 -17.66 -0.96 -2.10
C LEU A 330 -16.94 -2.31 -2.24
N TYR A 331 -15.62 -2.27 -2.17
CA TYR A 331 -14.74 -3.44 -2.07
C TYR A 331 -13.69 -3.25 -1.00
N MET A 332 -13.44 -4.29 -0.22
CA MET A 332 -12.36 -4.35 0.78
C MET A 332 -11.13 -4.97 0.15
N LEU A 333 -10.00 -4.26 0.17
CA LEU A 333 -8.76 -4.71 -0.43
C LEU A 333 -7.78 -5.29 0.57
N GLN A 334 -7.81 -4.81 1.81
CA GLN A 334 -6.94 -5.26 2.88
C GLN A 334 -7.51 -4.89 4.24
N THR A 335 -7.24 -5.72 5.23
CA THR A 335 -7.34 -5.36 6.65
C THR A 335 -6.10 -5.86 7.38
N ARG A 336 -5.72 -5.14 8.43
CA ARG A 336 -4.64 -5.53 9.36
C ARG A 336 -4.82 -4.85 10.70
N ASN A 337 -4.17 -5.35 11.74
CA ASN A 337 -4.14 -4.65 13.02
C ASN A 337 -3.48 -3.27 12.81
N GLY A 338 -4.16 -2.23 13.27
CA GLY A 338 -3.75 -0.86 13.04
C GLY A 338 -2.45 -0.51 13.77
N LYS A 339 -1.45 -0.03 13.03
CA LYS A 339 -0.29 0.60 13.65
C LYS A 339 -0.72 1.90 14.30
N ARG A 340 -0.27 2.12 15.54
CA ARG A 340 -0.74 3.18 16.41
C ARG A 340 0.35 3.68 17.33
N THR A 341 0.16 4.87 17.87
CA THR A 341 1.06 5.43 18.88
C THR A 341 0.97 4.64 20.19
N ALA A 342 1.96 4.79 21.04
CA ALA A 342 1.96 4.18 22.36
C ALA A 342 0.74 4.62 23.22
N GLN A 343 0.39 5.91 23.16
CA GLN A 343 -0.79 6.44 23.83
C GLN A 343 -2.08 5.78 23.32
N ALA A 344 -2.23 5.69 22.00
CA ALA A 344 -3.39 5.03 21.39
C ALA A 344 -3.43 3.53 21.73
N ALA A 345 -2.28 2.85 21.79
CA ALA A 345 -2.20 1.43 22.12
C ALA A 345 -2.75 1.15 23.53
N LEU A 346 -2.37 1.96 24.53
CA LEU A 346 -2.89 1.84 25.88
C LEU A 346 -4.40 2.12 25.95
N LYS A 347 -4.82 3.23 25.35
CA LYS A 347 -6.25 3.60 25.36
C LYS A 347 -7.10 2.52 24.69
N VAL A 348 -6.72 2.06 23.50
CA VAL A 348 -7.45 1.01 22.78
C VAL A 348 -7.50 -0.29 23.56
N ALA A 349 -6.40 -0.69 24.21
CA ALA A 349 -6.35 -1.90 25.04
C ALA A 349 -7.35 -1.83 26.21
N VAL A 350 -7.42 -0.70 26.90
CA VAL A 350 -8.38 -0.47 28.01
C VAL A 350 -9.81 -0.47 27.47
N ASP A 351 -10.10 0.32 26.42
CA ASP A 351 -11.43 0.45 25.85
C ASP A 351 -11.98 -0.92 25.36
N LEU A 352 -11.14 -1.76 24.75
CA LEU A 352 -11.54 -3.10 24.29
C LEU A 352 -11.92 -4.05 25.44
N VAL A 353 -11.32 -3.89 26.62
CA VAL A 353 -11.73 -4.63 27.83
C VAL A 353 -13.07 -4.11 28.32
N ASP A 354 -13.23 -2.80 28.44
CA ASP A 354 -14.46 -2.16 28.93
C ASP A 354 -15.65 -2.44 27.99
N GLU A 355 -15.39 -2.57 26.71
CA GLU A 355 -16.37 -2.97 25.70
C GLU A 355 -16.66 -4.48 25.65
N GLY A 356 -15.96 -5.29 26.45
CA GLY A 356 -16.12 -6.75 26.47
C GLY A 356 -15.61 -7.48 25.22
N VAL A 357 -14.75 -6.84 24.44
CA VAL A 357 -14.17 -7.41 23.20
C VAL A 357 -13.01 -8.36 23.52
N CYS A 358 -12.23 -8.08 24.57
CA CYS A 358 -11.13 -8.92 25.00
C CYS A 358 -10.98 -8.94 26.52
N THR A 359 -10.25 -9.94 27.06
CA THR A 359 -9.90 -10.01 28.49
C THR A 359 -8.76 -9.05 28.82
N LYS A 360 -8.53 -8.79 30.13
CA LYS A 360 -7.40 -7.98 30.59
C LYS A 360 -6.05 -8.56 30.15
N GLU A 361 -5.90 -9.87 30.22
CA GLU A 361 -4.69 -10.58 29.81
C GLU A 361 -4.44 -10.40 28.29
N GLN A 362 -5.50 -10.53 27.49
CA GLN A 362 -5.42 -10.30 26.05
C GLN A 362 -5.09 -8.84 25.72
N ALA A 363 -5.62 -7.89 26.48
CA ALA A 363 -5.33 -6.48 26.32
C ALA A 363 -3.86 -6.14 26.61
N VAL A 364 -3.29 -6.71 27.68
CA VAL A 364 -1.86 -6.55 28.00
C VAL A 364 -0.97 -7.05 26.87
N MET A 365 -1.33 -8.16 26.23
CA MET A 365 -0.58 -8.72 25.10
C MET A 365 -0.64 -7.87 23.82
N LYS A 366 -1.54 -6.87 23.75
CA LYS A 366 -1.65 -5.94 22.61
C LYS A 366 -0.71 -4.74 22.71
N VAL A 367 -0.11 -4.50 23.86
CA VAL A 367 0.82 -3.39 24.12
C VAL A 367 2.23 -3.92 24.15
N GLU A 368 3.05 -3.48 23.19
CA GLU A 368 4.45 -3.88 23.14
C GLU A 368 5.25 -3.13 24.24
N PRO A 369 6.19 -3.77 24.96
CA PRO A 369 7.01 -3.12 25.98
C PRO A 369 7.73 -1.85 25.48
N LYS A 370 8.24 -1.87 24.23
CA LYS A 370 8.88 -0.69 23.60
C LYS A 370 7.94 0.52 23.50
N GLN A 371 6.62 0.31 23.44
CA GLN A 371 5.64 1.41 23.40
C GLN A 371 5.55 2.12 24.73
N LEU A 372 5.77 1.42 25.86
CA LEU A 372 5.78 2.04 27.17
C LEU A 372 6.97 2.98 27.33
N ASP A 373 8.14 2.59 26.83
CA ASP A 373 9.31 3.45 26.83
C ASP A 373 9.07 4.75 26.03
N ALA A 374 8.33 4.65 24.91
CA ALA A 374 7.99 5.80 24.09
C ALA A 374 7.14 6.85 24.83
N LEU A 375 6.37 6.46 25.86
CA LEU A 375 5.57 7.37 26.68
C LEU A 375 6.42 8.18 27.68
N LEU A 376 7.66 7.74 27.92
CA LEU A 376 8.62 8.40 28.80
C LEU A 376 9.51 9.40 28.03
N HIS A 377 9.32 9.55 26.71
CA HIS A 377 10.10 10.48 25.91
C HIS A 377 9.84 11.95 26.30
N PRO A 378 10.85 12.81 26.15
CA PRO A 378 10.74 14.22 26.49
C PRO A 378 9.67 14.92 25.67
N THR A 379 8.94 15.82 26.30
CA THR A 379 8.04 16.77 25.66
C THR A 379 8.65 18.17 25.72
N PHE A 380 8.22 19.08 24.86
CA PHE A 380 8.62 20.48 24.99
C PHE A 380 8.09 21.05 26.31
N ASN A 381 8.91 21.92 26.94
CA ASN A 381 8.45 22.68 28.09
C ASN A 381 7.20 23.51 27.69
N PRO A 382 6.06 23.39 28.43
CA PRO A 382 4.82 24.06 28.06
C PRO A 382 4.91 25.59 27.95
N GLU A 383 5.75 26.24 28.80
CA GLU A 383 5.96 27.68 28.78
C GLU A 383 6.79 28.09 27.56
N ALA A 384 7.84 27.34 27.26
CA ALA A 384 8.66 27.55 26.07
C ALA A 384 7.84 27.35 24.78
N LEU A 385 6.96 26.36 24.75
CA LEU A 385 6.08 26.11 23.60
C LEU A 385 5.07 27.24 23.38
N LYS A 386 4.52 27.80 24.46
CA LYS A 386 3.62 28.98 24.38
C LYS A 386 4.34 30.23 23.92
N ALA A 387 5.61 30.38 24.26
CA ALA A 387 6.44 31.54 23.86
C ALA A 387 7.02 31.40 22.43
N ALA A 388 7.04 30.20 21.86
CA ALA A 388 7.59 29.94 20.55
C ALA A 388 6.63 30.45 19.45
N THR A 389 7.21 31.04 18.40
CA THR A 389 6.47 31.37 17.17
C THR A 389 6.62 30.20 16.19
N PRO A 390 5.54 29.50 15.84
CA PRO A 390 5.63 28.42 14.89
C PRO A 390 5.98 28.95 13.49
N ILE A 391 6.88 28.28 12.79
CA ILE A 391 7.25 28.61 11.41
C ILE A 391 6.12 28.15 10.46
N THR A 392 5.54 26.99 10.75
CA THR A 392 4.42 26.40 10.00
C THR A 392 3.63 25.47 10.91
N THR A 393 2.50 25.00 10.42
CA THR A 393 1.66 23.99 11.07
C THR A 393 1.43 22.84 10.11
N GLY A 394 1.17 21.64 10.64
CA GLY A 394 0.86 20.44 9.85
C GLY A 394 0.07 19.45 10.70
N LEU A 395 -0.24 18.30 10.12
CA LEU A 395 -0.99 17.24 10.78
C LEU A 395 -0.09 16.52 11.80
N PRO A 396 -0.53 16.32 13.06
CA PRO A 396 0.23 15.61 14.08
C PRO A 396 0.22 14.10 13.82
N ALA A 397 1.05 13.66 12.89
CA ALA A 397 1.05 12.29 12.39
C ALA A 397 1.61 11.28 13.41
N SER A 398 2.59 11.68 14.22
CA SER A 398 3.11 10.92 15.36
C SER A 398 3.56 11.88 16.46
N PRO A 399 3.14 11.68 17.71
CA PRO A 399 3.45 12.61 18.81
C PRO A 399 4.92 12.58 19.19
N GLY A 400 5.37 13.64 19.87
CA GLY A 400 6.71 13.76 20.41
C GLY A 400 7.26 15.17 20.29
N ALA A 401 8.51 15.34 20.70
CA ALA A 401 9.28 16.56 20.58
C ALA A 401 10.66 16.21 20.03
N ALA A 402 11.01 16.77 18.89
CA ALA A 402 12.29 16.51 18.24
C ALA A 402 13.06 17.80 18.00
N CYS A 403 14.37 17.76 18.29
CA CYS A 403 15.29 18.83 18.00
C CYS A 403 16.53 18.27 17.31
N GLY A 404 16.98 18.91 16.25
CA GLY A 404 18.16 18.48 15.50
C GLY A 404 18.46 19.38 14.31
N ALA A 405 19.57 19.13 13.65
CA ALA A 405 19.91 19.79 12.39
C ALA A 405 18.99 19.27 11.27
N VAL A 406 18.48 20.18 10.45
CA VAL A 406 17.57 19.86 9.36
C VAL A 406 18.33 19.32 8.17
N TYR A 407 17.86 18.19 7.64
CA TYR A 407 18.34 17.58 6.41
C TYR A 407 17.18 17.28 5.46
N PHE A 408 17.42 17.52 4.16
CA PHE A 408 16.39 17.39 3.12
C PHE A 408 16.48 16.09 2.32
N THR A 409 17.45 15.24 2.61
CA THR A 409 17.58 13.91 2.02
C THR A 409 17.90 12.88 3.09
N ALA A 410 17.36 11.67 2.92
CA ALA A 410 17.60 10.56 3.84
C ALA A 410 19.08 10.20 3.97
N ASP A 411 19.80 10.18 2.84
CA ASP A 411 21.24 9.90 2.81
C ASP A 411 22.07 10.93 3.59
N ALA A 412 21.74 12.23 3.44
CA ALA A 412 22.45 13.28 4.16
C ALA A 412 22.17 13.20 5.67
N ALA A 413 20.92 12.94 6.07
CA ALA A 413 20.54 12.71 7.46
C ALA A 413 21.31 11.51 8.05
N ALA A 414 21.32 10.38 7.34
CA ALA A 414 22.05 9.18 7.77
C ALA A 414 23.56 9.40 7.90
N LYS A 415 24.18 10.14 6.97
CA LYS A 415 25.60 10.50 7.04
C LYS A 415 25.91 11.43 8.22
N ALA A 416 25.09 12.45 8.44
CA ALA A 416 25.25 13.38 9.54
C ALA A 416 25.08 12.70 10.91
N HIS A 417 24.09 11.81 11.02
CA HIS A 417 23.91 11.04 12.25
C HIS A 417 25.13 10.20 12.63
N LYS A 418 25.83 9.61 11.64
CA LYS A 418 27.08 8.87 11.87
C LYS A 418 28.20 9.70 12.50
N THR A 419 28.16 11.04 12.41
CA THR A 419 29.09 11.97 13.08
C THR A 419 28.64 12.35 14.49
N GLY A 420 27.51 11.76 14.98
CA GLY A 420 26.97 12.04 16.32
C GLY A 420 26.00 13.23 16.37
N LEU A 421 25.61 13.78 15.22
CA LEU A 421 24.60 14.85 15.14
C LEU A 421 23.18 14.31 15.31
N LYS A 422 22.37 15.03 16.08
CA LYS A 422 20.92 14.85 16.08
C LYS A 422 20.35 15.49 14.82
N VAL A 423 19.52 14.74 14.09
CA VAL A 423 19.00 15.15 12.79
C VAL A 423 17.47 15.15 12.76
N VAL A 424 16.90 16.08 12.01
CA VAL A 424 15.48 16.13 11.67
C VAL A 424 15.37 16.03 10.16
N LEU A 425 14.64 15.03 9.69
CA LEU A 425 14.43 14.80 8.25
C LEU A 425 13.23 15.62 7.76
N VAL A 426 13.45 16.51 6.81
CA VAL A 426 12.42 17.32 6.17
C VAL A 426 12.35 16.98 4.69
N ARG A 427 11.19 16.51 4.24
CA ARG A 427 10.97 16.07 2.84
C ARG A 427 9.73 16.73 2.27
N GLN A 428 9.55 16.70 0.96
CA GLN A 428 8.25 16.99 0.36
C GLN A 428 7.24 15.90 0.73
N GLU A 429 7.59 14.66 0.48
CA GLU A 429 6.99 13.41 0.97
C GLU A 429 8.12 12.41 1.23
N THR A 430 7.85 11.34 1.98
CA THR A 430 8.79 10.22 2.11
C THR A 430 8.36 9.04 1.27
N SER A 431 9.35 8.30 0.79
CA SER A 431 9.18 7.02 0.09
C SER A 431 9.88 5.89 0.88
N PRO A 432 9.65 4.62 0.52
CA PRO A 432 10.32 3.49 1.16
C PRO A 432 11.86 3.54 1.13
N GLU A 433 12.42 4.22 0.16
CA GLU A 433 13.87 4.44 0.01
C GLU A 433 14.43 5.37 1.10
N ASP A 434 13.61 6.20 1.72
CA ASP A 434 14.00 7.12 2.77
C ASP A 434 14.19 6.46 4.16
N ILE A 435 13.94 5.13 4.27
CA ILE A 435 13.86 4.40 5.55
C ILE A 435 15.11 4.55 6.41
N ASP A 436 16.30 4.54 5.83
CA ASP A 436 17.56 4.66 6.57
C ASP A 436 17.71 6.06 7.21
N GLY A 437 17.31 7.11 6.52
CA GLY A 437 17.29 8.48 7.05
C GLY A 437 16.18 8.70 8.07
N MET A 438 15.01 8.11 7.85
CA MET A 438 13.90 8.16 8.81
C MET A 438 14.25 7.48 10.13
N ALA A 439 14.93 6.35 10.07
CA ALA A 439 15.30 5.53 11.23
C ALA A 439 16.26 6.24 12.20
N VAL A 440 17.13 7.09 11.69
CA VAL A 440 18.14 7.82 12.49
C VAL A 440 17.69 9.22 12.89
N SER A 441 16.53 9.66 12.42
CA SER A 441 16.04 11.01 12.68
C SER A 441 15.31 11.10 14.00
N GLU A 442 15.58 12.15 14.78
CA GLU A 442 14.83 12.49 15.99
C GLU A 442 13.37 12.86 15.67
N GLY A 443 13.13 13.40 14.48
CA GLY A 443 11.80 13.74 13.98
C GLY A 443 11.76 13.82 12.46
N ILE A 444 10.53 13.68 11.93
CA ILE A 444 10.24 13.70 10.51
C ILE A 444 9.20 14.77 10.24
N MET A 445 9.45 15.56 9.20
CA MET A 445 8.48 16.55 8.71
C MET A 445 8.31 16.38 7.20
N THR A 446 7.05 16.41 6.73
CA THR A 446 6.78 16.44 5.29
C THR A 446 5.92 17.64 4.93
N ALA A 447 6.18 18.21 3.75
CA ALA A 447 5.44 19.37 3.24
C ALA A 447 4.07 19.00 2.65
N ARG A 448 3.83 17.72 2.39
CA ARG A 448 2.56 17.17 1.87
C ARG A 448 2.39 15.72 2.33
N GLY A 449 1.17 15.22 2.21
CA GLY A 449 0.78 13.90 2.67
C GLY A 449 -0.16 13.97 3.87
N GLY A 450 -1.04 13.00 3.97
CA GLY A 450 -2.03 12.89 5.05
C GLY A 450 -1.58 11.98 6.19
N MET A 451 -2.50 11.71 7.11
CA MET A 451 -2.27 10.83 8.27
C MET A 451 -2.06 9.36 7.90
N THR A 452 -2.36 8.99 6.67
CA THR A 452 -2.17 7.63 6.11
C THR A 452 -0.97 7.53 5.17
N SER A 453 -0.24 8.64 4.93
CA SER A 453 0.95 8.67 4.08
C SER A 453 2.07 7.77 4.61
N HIS A 454 3.02 7.43 3.76
CA HIS A 454 4.19 6.62 4.13
C HIS A 454 4.93 7.21 5.35
N ALA A 455 5.17 8.53 5.36
CA ALA A 455 5.80 9.22 6.50
C ALA A 455 5.03 8.97 7.80
N ALA A 456 3.71 9.18 7.79
CA ALA A 456 2.87 9.05 8.97
C ALA A 456 2.82 7.61 9.50
N VAL A 457 2.65 6.62 8.62
CA VAL A 457 2.53 5.20 9.00
C VAL A 457 3.85 4.67 9.54
N VAL A 458 4.96 4.97 8.87
CA VAL A 458 6.28 4.48 9.26
C VAL A 458 6.75 5.16 10.55
N ALA A 459 6.59 6.49 10.67
CA ALA A 459 6.96 7.22 11.88
C ALA A 459 6.22 6.70 13.13
N ARG A 460 4.91 6.46 13.03
CA ARG A 460 4.15 5.83 14.13
C ARG A 460 4.69 4.44 14.48
N GLY A 461 5.03 3.65 13.46
CA GLY A 461 5.62 2.32 13.67
C GLY A 461 6.98 2.36 14.36
N MET A 462 7.75 3.43 14.17
CA MET A 462 9.06 3.67 14.78
C MET A 462 8.98 4.39 16.13
N GLY A 463 7.83 4.98 16.48
CA GLY A 463 7.71 5.87 17.65
C GLY A 463 8.40 7.22 17.47
N THR A 464 8.69 7.61 16.24
CA THR A 464 9.38 8.87 15.89
C THR A 464 8.36 10.00 15.74
N CYS A 465 8.65 11.18 16.28
CA CYS A 465 7.84 12.38 16.09
C CYS A 465 7.67 12.68 14.60
N CYS A 466 6.44 12.96 14.18
CA CYS A 466 6.15 13.27 12.77
C CYS A 466 5.07 14.32 12.61
N VAL A 467 5.36 15.32 11.78
CA VAL A 467 4.41 16.33 11.30
C VAL A 467 4.29 16.17 9.79
N ALA A 468 3.06 16.03 9.27
CA ALA A 468 2.78 15.81 7.86
C ALA A 468 1.82 16.86 7.29
N GLY A 469 2.00 17.25 6.01
CA GLY A 469 1.10 18.14 5.24
C GLY A 469 1.41 19.60 5.35
#